data_22ddcbd1e76968ab40abe306b4df1ca0
#
_entry.id   22ddcbd1e76968ab40abe306b4df1ca0
#
_cell.length_a   1.000
_cell.length_b   1.000
_cell.length_c   1.000
_cell.angle_alpha   90.00
_cell.angle_beta   90.00
_cell.angle_gamma   90.00
#
_symmetry.space_group_name_H-M   'P 1'
#
loop_
_entity.id
_entity.type
_entity.pdbx_description
1 polymer ?
#
loop_
_entity_poly.entity_id
_entity_poly.type
_entity_poly.pdbx_seq_one_letter_code
_entity_poly.pdbx_strand_id
1 'polypeptide(L)'
;MKRLSGRVAVVTGAGSGIGRATSLALAERGCSIAVVDVQPDGAEETADLIRSLGTRASVHVADVRDPKRMGELPSEVEGSLGSCQILVNNAGVTAAGAFADETVEDLRWIVDINVWGVVHGCRAFLPMLQQADEAHIVNMSSMVGLLGLPHNVSYSLTKGAVRAFSEALRAELVATQVGVTVVFPGAIHTNITAGARGGQAARLA
;
A
#
# COMPACT_ATOMS: atom_id res chain seq x y z
N MET A 1 9.51 -12.40 -9.30
CA MET A 1 9.06 -13.58 -8.50
C MET A 1 8.45 -14.61 -9.44
N LYS A 2 8.93 -15.85 -9.38
CA LYS A 2 8.49 -16.93 -10.30
C LYS A 2 7.33 -17.76 -9.72
N ARG A 3 7.20 -17.83 -8.41
CA ARG A 3 6.20 -18.66 -7.71
C ARG A 3 5.52 -17.85 -6.59
N LEU A 4 4.20 -17.82 -6.61
CA LEU A 4 3.37 -17.15 -5.60
C LEU A 4 2.85 -18.12 -4.54
N SER A 5 2.47 -19.34 -4.93
CA SER A 5 1.91 -20.34 -4.01
C SER A 5 2.85 -20.64 -2.84
N GLY A 6 2.28 -20.60 -1.63
CA GLY A 6 3.00 -20.81 -0.37
C GLY A 6 3.73 -19.58 0.17
N ARG A 7 3.65 -18.42 -0.50
CA ARG A 7 4.23 -17.15 -0.02
C ARG A 7 3.28 -16.43 0.94
N VAL A 8 3.84 -15.57 1.77
CA VAL A 8 3.10 -14.63 2.61
C VAL A 8 3.17 -13.24 2.00
N ALA A 9 2.02 -12.64 1.77
CA ALA A 9 1.90 -11.28 1.27
C ALA A 9 1.30 -10.37 2.34
N VAL A 10 1.91 -9.21 2.53
CA VAL A 10 1.39 -8.10 3.34
C VAL A 10 0.84 -7.04 2.41
N VAL A 11 -0.41 -6.63 2.60
CA VAL A 11 -1.07 -5.61 1.78
C VAL A 11 -1.62 -4.51 2.67
N THR A 12 -1.13 -3.28 2.50
CA THR A 12 -1.66 -2.12 3.23
C THR A 12 -2.83 -1.48 2.48
N GLY A 13 -3.80 -0.91 3.21
CA GLY A 13 -5.05 -0.42 2.63
C GLY A 13 -5.86 -1.55 2.00
N ALA A 14 -5.79 -2.74 2.62
CA ALA A 14 -6.40 -3.96 2.08
C ALA A 14 -7.89 -4.10 2.42
N GLY A 15 -8.45 -3.21 3.23
CA GLY A 15 -9.86 -3.24 3.63
C GLY A 15 -10.83 -2.90 2.49
N SER A 16 -10.37 -2.34 1.37
CA SER A 16 -11.24 -1.98 0.25
C SER A 16 -10.49 -1.83 -1.09
N GLY A 17 -11.22 -1.57 -2.17
CA GLY A 17 -10.71 -1.14 -3.48
C GLY A 17 -9.61 -2.02 -4.06
N ILE A 18 -8.54 -1.39 -4.53
CA ILE A 18 -7.40 -2.08 -5.16
C ILE A 18 -6.69 -3.01 -4.16
N GLY A 19 -6.56 -2.60 -2.89
CA GLY A 19 -5.92 -3.41 -1.86
C GLY A 19 -6.67 -4.72 -1.62
N ARG A 20 -7.99 -4.67 -1.47
CA ARG A 20 -8.85 -5.87 -1.36
C ARG A 20 -8.73 -6.75 -2.60
N ALA A 21 -8.89 -6.18 -3.80
CA ALA A 21 -8.81 -6.93 -5.05
C ALA A 21 -7.44 -7.60 -5.23
N THR A 22 -6.36 -6.91 -4.88
CA THR A 22 -4.99 -7.44 -4.92
C THR A 22 -4.83 -8.60 -3.92
N SER A 23 -5.37 -8.44 -2.70
CA SER A 23 -5.34 -9.47 -1.66
C SER A 23 -6.05 -10.76 -2.11
N LEU A 24 -7.24 -10.62 -2.69
CA LEU A 24 -8.00 -11.76 -3.23
C LEU A 24 -7.25 -12.42 -4.38
N ALA A 25 -6.72 -11.65 -5.33
CA ALA A 25 -5.98 -12.17 -6.48
C ALA A 25 -4.69 -12.91 -6.07
N LEU A 26 -4.01 -12.48 -5.00
CA LEU A 26 -2.86 -13.18 -4.44
C LEU A 26 -3.27 -14.45 -3.68
N ALA A 27 -4.39 -14.40 -2.93
CA ALA A 27 -4.96 -15.56 -2.23
C ALA A 27 -5.35 -16.67 -3.21
N GLU A 28 -6.03 -16.35 -4.31
CA GLU A 28 -6.37 -17.29 -5.39
C GLU A 28 -5.12 -17.97 -6.00
N ARG A 29 -3.96 -17.35 -5.90
CA ARG A 29 -2.67 -17.89 -6.34
C ARG A 29 -1.91 -18.63 -5.24
N GLY A 30 -2.55 -18.83 -4.08
CA GLY A 30 -2.03 -19.60 -2.96
C GLY A 30 -1.10 -18.83 -2.03
N CYS A 31 -1.17 -17.50 -2.01
CA CYS A 31 -0.49 -16.70 -0.99
C CYS A 31 -1.33 -16.62 0.28
N SER A 32 -0.73 -16.78 1.46
CA SER A 32 -1.32 -16.33 2.73
C SER A 32 -1.26 -14.81 2.82
N ILE A 33 -2.30 -14.15 3.33
CA ILE A 33 -2.42 -12.69 3.26
C ILE A 33 -2.50 -12.06 4.66
N ALA A 34 -1.58 -11.15 4.96
CA ALA A 34 -1.73 -10.21 6.07
C ALA A 34 -2.46 -8.97 5.56
N VAL A 35 -3.72 -8.84 5.95
CA VAL A 35 -4.61 -7.73 5.61
C VAL A 35 -4.34 -6.59 6.58
N VAL A 36 -3.73 -5.51 6.11
CA VAL A 36 -3.38 -4.33 6.93
C VAL A 36 -4.26 -3.16 6.52
N ASP A 37 -5.04 -2.62 7.44
CA ASP A 37 -5.87 -1.43 7.20
C ASP A 37 -6.08 -0.64 8.50
N VAL A 38 -6.39 0.65 8.37
CA VAL A 38 -6.79 1.49 9.50
C VAL A 38 -8.24 1.25 9.90
N GLN A 39 -9.07 0.73 8.98
CA GLN A 39 -10.48 0.41 9.20
C GLN A 39 -10.63 -1.09 9.52
N PRO A 40 -10.92 -1.45 10.79
CA PRO A 40 -10.98 -2.85 11.21
C PRO A 40 -12.06 -3.65 10.47
N ASP A 41 -13.25 -3.07 10.28
CA ASP A 41 -14.38 -3.76 9.65
C ASP A 41 -14.08 -4.14 8.19
N GLY A 42 -13.52 -3.22 7.41
CA GLY A 42 -13.12 -3.48 6.03
C GLY A 42 -11.99 -4.50 5.91
N ALA A 43 -11.05 -4.49 6.88
CA ALA A 43 -9.98 -5.47 6.93
C ALA A 43 -10.50 -6.87 7.24
N GLU A 44 -11.42 -7.01 8.20
CA GLU A 44 -12.00 -8.29 8.56
C GLU A 44 -12.87 -8.87 7.43
N GLU A 45 -13.70 -8.02 6.79
CA GLU A 45 -14.47 -8.43 5.61
C GLU A 45 -13.54 -9.01 4.51
N THR A 46 -12.42 -8.34 4.24
CA THR A 46 -11.43 -8.83 3.25
C THR A 46 -10.82 -10.15 3.69
N ALA A 47 -10.47 -10.29 4.97
CA ALA A 47 -9.90 -11.52 5.51
C ALA A 47 -10.89 -12.69 5.43
N ASP A 48 -12.18 -12.46 5.68
CA ASP A 48 -13.23 -13.47 5.57
C ASP A 48 -13.42 -13.93 4.11
N LEU A 49 -13.39 -13.00 3.16
CA LEU A 49 -13.40 -13.34 1.74
C LEU A 49 -12.20 -14.24 1.38
N ILE A 50 -10.99 -13.93 1.87
CA ILE A 50 -9.78 -14.73 1.63
C ILE A 50 -9.91 -16.11 2.28
N ARG A 51 -10.40 -16.20 3.51
CA ARG A 51 -10.63 -17.47 4.22
C ARG A 51 -11.65 -18.35 3.49
N SER A 52 -12.68 -17.75 2.87
CA SER A 52 -13.66 -18.47 2.05
C SER A 52 -13.07 -19.12 0.80
N LEU A 53 -11.92 -18.62 0.32
CA LEU A 53 -11.15 -19.25 -0.75
C LEU A 53 -10.27 -20.42 -0.26
N GLY A 54 -10.34 -20.78 1.02
CA GLY A 54 -9.49 -21.81 1.63
C GLY A 54 -8.06 -21.35 1.93
N THR A 55 -7.81 -20.05 1.94
CA THR A 55 -6.49 -19.46 2.12
C THR A 55 -6.37 -18.80 3.50
N ARG A 56 -5.18 -18.82 4.10
CA ARG A 56 -4.93 -18.20 5.41
C ARG A 56 -4.91 -16.68 5.29
N ALA A 57 -5.58 -16.00 6.23
CA ALA A 57 -5.52 -14.55 6.36
C ALA A 57 -5.41 -14.13 7.83
N SER A 58 -4.58 -13.14 8.12
CA SER A 58 -4.52 -12.42 9.40
C SER A 58 -4.90 -10.95 9.19
N VAL A 59 -5.52 -10.34 10.20
CA VAL A 59 -5.91 -8.93 10.20
C VAL A 59 -5.01 -8.15 11.14
N HIS A 60 -4.51 -7.02 10.67
CA HIS A 60 -3.66 -6.11 11.43
C HIS A 60 -4.19 -4.69 11.29
N VAL A 61 -4.75 -4.14 12.36
CA VAL A 61 -5.17 -2.74 12.38
C VAL A 61 -3.96 -1.85 12.56
N ALA A 62 -3.66 -1.03 11.56
CA ALA A 62 -2.52 -0.12 11.58
C ALA A 62 -2.75 1.11 10.73
N ASP A 63 -2.36 2.27 11.26
CA ASP A 63 -2.20 3.49 10.50
C ASP A 63 -0.78 3.53 9.93
N VAL A 64 -0.66 3.59 8.61
CA VAL A 64 0.65 3.62 7.93
C VAL A 64 1.49 4.85 8.27
N ARG A 65 0.88 5.89 8.86
CA ARG A 65 1.56 7.08 9.35
C ARG A 65 2.36 6.84 10.62
N ASP A 66 1.99 5.83 11.41
CA ASP A 66 2.65 5.50 12.67
C ASP A 66 3.85 4.57 12.45
N PRO A 67 5.10 5.09 12.49
CA PRO A 67 6.30 4.28 12.24
C PRO A 67 6.51 3.19 13.31
N LYS A 68 6.04 3.43 14.55
CA LYS A 68 6.15 2.45 15.63
C LYS A 68 5.22 1.28 15.35
N ARG A 69 3.94 1.57 15.07
CA ARG A 69 2.94 0.53 14.74
C ARG A 69 3.35 -0.27 13.50
N MET A 70 3.84 0.39 12.46
CA MET A 70 4.36 -0.29 11.27
C MET A 70 5.57 -1.17 11.58
N GLY A 71 6.43 -0.75 12.52
CA GLY A 71 7.60 -1.53 12.96
C GLY A 71 7.26 -2.79 13.74
N GLU A 72 6.06 -2.89 14.33
CA GLU A 72 5.58 -4.09 15.07
C GLU A 72 5.03 -5.17 14.11
N LEU A 73 4.53 -4.77 12.94
CA LEU A 73 3.86 -5.66 11.98
C LEU A 73 4.68 -6.87 11.53
N PRO A 74 6.01 -6.76 11.23
CA PRO A 74 6.76 -7.92 10.77
C PRO A 74 6.71 -9.10 11.77
N SER A 75 6.87 -8.82 13.06
CA SER A 75 6.81 -9.84 14.11
C SER A 75 5.41 -10.47 14.25
N GLU A 76 4.36 -9.66 14.16
CA GLU A 76 2.97 -10.14 14.21
C GLU A 76 2.63 -11.01 13.01
N VAL A 77 3.05 -10.60 11.80
CA VAL A 77 2.85 -11.36 10.57
C VAL A 77 3.61 -12.68 10.63
N GLU A 78 4.85 -12.65 11.08
CA GLU A 78 5.65 -13.88 11.23
C GLU A 78 5.03 -14.85 12.21
N GLY A 79 4.52 -14.38 13.34
CA GLY A 79 3.83 -15.22 14.33
C GLY A 79 2.51 -15.82 13.84
N SER A 80 1.79 -15.14 12.93
CA SER A 80 0.49 -15.57 12.44
C SER A 80 0.55 -16.40 11.14
N LEU A 81 1.35 -15.97 10.18
CA LEU A 81 1.38 -16.52 8.82
C LEU A 81 2.75 -17.09 8.42
N GLY A 82 3.80 -16.68 9.09
CA GLY A 82 5.19 -16.95 8.72
C GLY A 82 5.87 -15.74 8.06
N SER A 83 7.12 -15.92 7.64
CA SER A 83 7.95 -14.87 7.07
C SER A 83 7.34 -14.30 5.79
N CYS A 84 7.34 -12.97 5.65
CA CYS A 84 6.80 -12.25 4.49
C CYS A 84 7.77 -12.28 3.31
N GLN A 85 7.25 -12.55 2.11
CA GLN A 85 7.99 -12.46 0.86
C GLN A 85 7.45 -11.39 -0.10
N ILE A 86 6.22 -10.92 0.12
CA ILE A 86 5.58 -9.92 -0.76
C ILE A 86 5.05 -8.78 0.09
N LEU A 87 5.52 -7.57 -0.16
CA LEU A 87 4.99 -6.36 0.44
C LEU A 87 4.29 -5.53 -0.63
N VAL A 88 3.02 -5.21 -0.41
CA VAL A 88 2.24 -4.31 -1.26
C VAL A 88 1.88 -3.06 -0.45
N ASN A 89 2.62 -1.98 -0.66
CA ASN A 89 2.32 -0.67 -0.12
C ASN A 89 1.23 -0.01 -0.99
N ASN A 90 -0.03 -0.28 -0.64
CA ASN A 90 -1.18 0.20 -1.41
C ASN A 90 -1.97 1.28 -0.67
N ALA A 91 -1.92 1.36 0.65
CA ALA A 91 -2.61 2.40 1.42
C ALA A 91 -2.35 3.79 0.83
N GLY A 92 -3.41 4.55 0.63
CA GLY A 92 -3.30 5.88 0.05
C GLY A 92 -4.64 6.62 0.01
N VAL A 93 -4.53 7.92 -0.08
CA VAL A 93 -5.65 8.86 -0.13
C VAL A 93 -5.44 9.86 -1.27
N THR A 94 -6.50 10.59 -1.62
CA THR A 94 -6.42 11.66 -2.61
C THR A 94 -6.80 13.01 -1.99
N ALA A 95 -6.30 14.07 -2.60
CA ALA A 95 -6.76 15.43 -2.41
C ALA A 95 -7.03 16.04 -3.79
N ALA A 96 -8.12 16.78 -3.92
CA ALA A 96 -8.50 17.42 -5.17
C ALA A 96 -9.04 18.83 -4.91
N GLY A 97 -8.62 19.78 -5.73
CA GLY A 97 -9.00 21.19 -5.61
C GLY A 97 -7.93 22.14 -6.16
N ALA A 98 -8.22 23.43 -6.19
CA ALA A 98 -7.21 24.41 -6.54
C ALA A 98 -6.12 24.44 -5.46
N PHE A 99 -4.85 24.47 -5.88
CA PHE A 99 -3.72 24.48 -4.94
C PHE A 99 -3.76 25.64 -3.95
N ALA A 100 -4.31 26.79 -4.37
CA ALA A 100 -4.46 27.95 -3.50
C ALA A 100 -5.45 27.70 -2.32
N ASP A 101 -6.34 26.73 -2.46
CA ASP A 101 -7.35 26.38 -1.44
C ASP A 101 -6.91 25.19 -0.58
N GLU A 102 -5.79 24.51 -0.92
CA GLU A 102 -5.23 23.43 -0.11
C GLU A 102 -4.58 24.00 1.15
N THR A 103 -4.91 23.43 2.29
CA THR A 103 -4.23 23.79 3.54
C THR A 103 -2.89 23.04 3.69
N VAL A 104 -1.97 23.61 4.48
CA VAL A 104 -0.72 22.93 4.84
C VAL A 104 -1.00 21.61 5.58
N GLU A 105 -2.06 21.56 6.35
CA GLU A 105 -2.52 20.38 7.08
C GLU A 105 -2.96 19.28 6.13
N ASP A 106 -3.69 19.61 5.05
CA ASP A 106 -4.10 18.64 4.03
C ASP A 106 -2.87 18.13 3.25
N LEU A 107 -1.93 19.02 2.93
CA LEU A 107 -0.68 18.62 2.28
C LEU A 107 0.15 17.69 3.17
N ARG A 108 0.28 17.97 4.47
CA ARG A 108 0.95 17.08 5.42
C ARG A 108 0.25 15.72 5.51
N TRP A 109 -1.07 15.74 5.69
CA TRP A 109 -1.87 14.53 5.80
C TRP A 109 -1.69 13.59 4.60
N ILE A 110 -1.73 14.11 3.36
CA ILE A 110 -1.55 13.28 2.16
C ILE A 110 -0.10 12.78 2.00
N VAL A 111 0.90 13.59 2.37
CA VAL A 111 2.31 13.19 2.36
C VAL A 111 2.57 12.10 3.40
N ASP A 112 2.02 12.24 4.60
CA ASP A 112 2.20 11.26 5.69
C ASP A 112 1.64 9.89 5.30
N ILE A 113 0.48 9.84 4.62
CA ILE A 113 -0.11 8.58 4.20
C ILE A 113 0.58 8.03 2.94
N ASN A 114 0.62 8.83 1.87
CA ASN A 114 1.02 8.34 0.56
C ASN A 114 2.53 8.16 0.38
N VAL A 115 3.35 8.93 1.10
CA VAL A 115 4.82 8.88 1.01
C VAL A 115 5.41 8.18 2.23
N TRP A 116 5.19 8.73 3.42
CA TRP A 116 5.74 8.13 4.63
C TRP A 116 5.19 6.73 4.91
N GLY A 117 3.91 6.48 4.61
CA GLY A 117 3.34 5.13 4.72
C GLY A 117 4.10 4.10 3.88
N VAL A 118 4.47 4.44 2.64
CA VAL A 118 5.30 3.57 1.78
C VAL A 118 6.70 3.39 2.36
N VAL A 119 7.32 4.47 2.84
CA VAL A 119 8.65 4.43 3.46
C VAL A 119 8.64 3.56 4.72
N HIS A 120 7.64 3.73 5.61
CA HIS A 120 7.50 2.93 6.82
C HIS A 120 7.31 1.45 6.50
N GLY A 121 6.45 1.11 5.54
CA GLY A 121 6.25 -0.27 5.08
C GLY A 121 7.55 -0.89 4.57
N CYS A 122 8.28 -0.20 3.69
CA CYS A 122 9.56 -0.67 3.20
C CYS A 122 10.58 -0.84 4.32
N ARG A 123 10.73 0.15 5.21
CA ARG A 123 11.70 0.06 6.33
C ARG A 123 11.39 -1.06 7.31
N ALA A 124 10.11 -1.27 7.61
CA ALA A 124 9.69 -2.33 8.53
C ALA A 124 9.96 -3.73 7.96
N PHE A 125 9.60 -3.97 6.71
CA PHE A 125 9.65 -5.31 6.13
C PHE A 125 10.95 -5.65 5.38
N LEU A 126 11.74 -4.67 4.96
CA LEU A 126 12.96 -4.92 4.18
C LEU A 126 13.93 -5.92 4.84
N PRO A 127 14.21 -5.87 6.17
CA PRO A 127 15.10 -6.86 6.80
C PRO A 127 14.59 -8.30 6.64
N MET A 128 13.28 -8.53 6.75
CA MET A 128 12.66 -9.85 6.58
C MET A 128 12.67 -10.28 5.10
N LEU A 129 12.37 -9.36 4.18
CA LEU A 129 12.36 -9.62 2.74
C LEU A 129 13.78 -9.99 2.22
N GLN A 130 14.83 -9.39 2.78
CA GLN A 130 16.22 -9.70 2.41
C GLN A 130 16.68 -11.09 2.86
N GLN A 131 16.01 -11.71 3.84
CA GLN A 131 16.29 -13.06 4.29
C GLN A 131 15.58 -14.15 3.49
N ALA A 132 14.61 -13.76 2.65
CA ALA A 132 13.86 -14.70 1.82
C ALA A 132 14.70 -15.17 0.61
N ASP A 133 14.38 -16.36 0.11
CA ASP A 133 14.95 -16.91 -1.13
C ASP A 133 14.62 -16.05 -2.37
N GLU A 134 13.43 -15.44 -2.38
CA GLU A 134 12.95 -14.49 -3.38
C GLU A 134 11.88 -13.62 -2.76
N ALA A 135 12.01 -12.30 -2.85
CA ALA A 135 11.03 -11.36 -2.31
C ALA A 135 10.68 -10.23 -3.27
N HIS A 136 9.56 -9.57 -3.03
CA HIS A 136 9.10 -8.49 -3.90
C HIS A 136 8.37 -7.39 -3.14
N ILE A 137 8.72 -6.14 -3.45
CA ILE A 137 8.03 -4.94 -2.97
C ILE A 137 7.23 -4.36 -4.15
N VAL A 138 5.96 -4.08 -3.91
CA VAL A 138 5.07 -3.38 -4.85
C VAL A 138 4.63 -2.08 -4.21
N ASN A 139 4.95 -0.95 -4.83
CA ASN A 139 4.54 0.37 -4.38
C ASN A 139 3.50 0.97 -5.33
N MET A 140 2.34 1.38 -4.79
CA MET A 140 1.24 1.94 -5.57
C MET A 140 1.45 3.43 -5.79
N SER A 141 1.88 3.81 -7.01
CA SER A 141 1.86 5.18 -7.49
C SER A 141 0.50 5.49 -8.16
N SER A 142 0.49 6.20 -9.24
CA SER A 142 -0.68 6.53 -10.08
C SER A 142 -0.19 7.09 -11.42
N MET A 143 -1.05 7.10 -12.43
CA MET A 143 -0.79 7.82 -13.68
C MET A 143 -0.49 9.30 -13.43
N VAL A 144 -1.06 9.92 -12.41
CA VAL A 144 -0.75 11.32 -12.03
C VAL A 144 0.66 11.48 -11.45
N GLY A 145 1.31 10.41 -11.06
CA GLY A 145 2.74 10.40 -10.67
C GLY A 145 3.69 10.43 -11.87
N LEU A 146 3.17 10.18 -13.08
CA LEU A 146 3.89 10.34 -14.35
C LEU A 146 3.59 11.69 -15.01
N LEU A 147 2.33 12.11 -14.92
CA LEU A 147 1.80 13.32 -15.55
C LEU A 147 1.09 14.15 -14.49
N GLY A 148 1.61 15.32 -14.16
CA GLY A 148 0.92 16.25 -13.25
C GLY A 148 -0.42 16.67 -13.83
N LEU A 149 -1.49 16.60 -13.04
CA LEU A 149 -2.82 17.03 -13.46
C LEU A 149 -3.26 18.28 -12.69
N PRO A 150 -3.95 19.24 -13.35
CA PRO A 150 -4.58 20.35 -12.66
C PRO A 150 -5.50 19.83 -11.54
N HIS A 151 -5.62 20.60 -10.48
CA HIS A 151 -6.44 20.28 -9.32
C HIS A 151 -6.08 18.98 -8.57
N ASN A 152 -4.87 18.44 -8.81
CA ASN A 152 -4.32 17.27 -8.13
C ASN A 152 -2.84 17.50 -7.74
N VAL A 153 -2.49 18.71 -7.34
CA VAL A 153 -1.08 19.09 -7.15
C VAL A 153 -0.41 18.27 -6.05
N SER A 154 -1.00 18.23 -4.86
CA SER A 154 -0.48 17.45 -3.72
C SER A 154 -0.52 15.94 -3.98
N TYR A 155 -1.56 15.44 -4.62
CA TYR A 155 -1.65 14.03 -5.00
C TYR A 155 -0.58 13.66 -6.03
N SER A 156 -0.37 14.49 -7.06
CA SER A 156 0.69 14.29 -8.06
C SER A 156 2.08 14.33 -7.43
N LEU A 157 2.32 15.28 -6.51
CA LEU A 157 3.55 15.35 -5.71
C LEU A 157 3.83 14.01 -5.01
N THR A 158 2.83 13.49 -4.27
CA THR A 158 3.03 12.27 -3.49
C THR A 158 3.26 11.04 -4.37
N LYS A 159 2.52 10.91 -5.47
CA LYS A 159 2.65 9.76 -6.38
C LYS A 159 3.92 9.83 -7.23
N GLY A 160 4.40 11.04 -7.56
CA GLY A 160 5.72 11.27 -8.13
C GLY A 160 6.86 10.90 -7.16
N ALA A 161 6.72 11.26 -5.88
CA ALA A 161 7.66 10.88 -4.84
C ALA A 161 7.76 9.35 -4.66
N VAL A 162 6.63 8.64 -4.63
CA VAL A 162 6.60 7.16 -4.57
C VAL A 162 7.30 6.53 -5.77
N ARG A 163 7.12 7.08 -6.98
CA ARG A 163 7.84 6.64 -8.17
C ARG A 163 9.35 6.77 -7.97
N ALA A 164 9.83 7.98 -7.68
CA ALA A 164 11.26 8.26 -7.53
C ALA A 164 11.91 7.40 -6.43
N PHE A 165 11.23 7.28 -5.28
CA PHE A 165 11.63 6.40 -4.19
C PHE A 165 11.76 4.94 -4.64
N SER A 166 10.78 4.42 -5.36
CA SER A 166 10.76 3.03 -5.82
C SER A 166 11.85 2.74 -6.84
N GLU A 167 12.11 3.67 -7.77
CA GLU A 167 13.17 3.55 -8.78
C GLU A 167 14.56 3.52 -8.11
N ALA A 168 14.78 4.41 -7.13
CA ALA A 168 16.04 4.45 -6.35
C ALA A 168 16.22 3.18 -5.51
N LEU A 169 15.18 2.75 -4.78
CA LEU A 169 15.24 1.54 -3.96
C LEU A 169 15.48 0.28 -4.83
N ARG A 170 14.87 0.22 -6.01
CA ARG A 170 15.11 -0.88 -6.96
C ARG A 170 16.58 -0.93 -7.42
N ALA A 171 17.18 0.22 -7.69
CA ALA A 171 18.60 0.30 -8.08
C ALA A 171 19.52 -0.13 -6.93
N GLU A 172 19.21 0.28 -5.71
CA GLU A 172 19.97 -0.10 -4.50
C GLU A 172 19.91 -1.62 -4.24
N LEU A 173 18.75 -2.24 -4.44
CA LEU A 173 18.52 -3.65 -4.16
C LEU A 173 18.88 -4.60 -5.32
N VAL A 174 19.47 -4.11 -6.41
CA VAL A 174 19.74 -4.88 -7.64
C VAL A 174 20.59 -6.14 -7.42
N ALA A 175 21.48 -6.13 -6.41
CA ALA A 175 22.34 -7.26 -6.05
C ALA A 175 21.71 -8.21 -5.00
N THR A 176 20.44 -7.98 -4.62
CA THR A 176 19.71 -8.79 -3.64
C THR A 176 18.63 -9.65 -4.29
N GLN A 177 17.95 -10.48 -3.48
CA GLN A 177 16.79 -11.28 -3.92
C GLN A 177 15.47 -10.48 -3.86
N VAL A 178 15.51 -9.18 -3.56
CA VAL A 178 14.33 -8.33 -3.40
C VAL A 178 14.07 -7.52 -4.67
N GLY A 179 13.04 -7.87 -5.42
CA GLY A 179 12.56 -7.06 -6.54
C GLY A 179 11.72 -5.88 -6.06
N VAL A 180 11.72 -4.78 -6.83
CA VAL A 180 10.83 -3.64 -6.57
C VAL A 180 10.07 -3.28 -7.84
N THR A 181 8.75 -3.17 -7.71
CA THR A 181 7.85 -2.71 -8.79
C THR A 181 7.07 -1.49 -8.33
N VAL A 182 6.97 -0.50 -9.18
CA VAL A 182 6.03 0.60 -9.02
C VAL A 182 4.87 0.43 -10.00
N VAL A 183 3.63 0.56 -9.51
CA VAL A 183 2.41 0.40 -10.30
C VAL A 183 1.75 1.77 -10.48
N PHE A 184 1.26 2.04 -11.67
CA PHE A 184 0.63 3.30 -12.05
C PHE A 184 -0.84 3.06 -12.47
N PRO A 185 -1.77 2.87 -11.52
CA PRO A 185 -3.18 2.73 -11.88
C PRO A 185 -3.71 4.00 -12.56
N GLY A 186 -4.57 3.81 -13.54
CA GLY A 186 -5.40 4.86 -14.11
C GLY A 186 -6.61 5.18 -13.22
N ALA A 187 -7.67 5.69 -13.82
CA ALA A 187 -8.94 5.90 -13.13
C ALA A 187 -9.61 4.54 -12.84
N ILE A 188 -9.58 4.12 -11.58
CA ILE A 188 -10.22 2.90 -11.10
C ILE A 188 -11.34 3.30 -10.13
N HIS A 189 -12.50 2.71 -10.31
CA HIS A 189 -13.64 2.93 -9.41
C HIS A 189 -13.33 2.31 -8.04
N THR A 190 -13.04 3.17 -7.05
CA THR A 190 -12.69 2.78 -5.67
C THR A 190 -13.22 3.82 -4.69
N ASN A 191 -13.15 3.52 -3.40
CA ASN A 191 -13.54 4.44 -2.33
C ASN A 191 -12.50 5.55 -2.05
N ILE A 192 -11.45 5.69 -2.87
CA ILE A 192 -10.38 6.68 -2.64
C ILE A 192 -10.91 8.12 -2.60
N THR A 193 -12.00 8.41 -3.31
CA THR A 193 -12.63 9.73 -3.34
C THR A 193 -13.55 9.98 -2.15
N ALA A 194 -14.05 8.94 -1.47
CA ALA A 194 -14.95 9.10 -0.31
C ALA A 194 -14.27 9.76 0.90
N GLY A 195 -12.94 9.63 1.01
CA GLY A 195 -12.13 10.30 2.04
C GLY A 195 -11.30 11.48 1.53
N ALA A 196 -11.57 11.96 0.30
CA ALA A 196 -10.80 13.02 -0.31
C ALA A 196 -10.90 14.34 0.48
N ARG A 197 -9.76 15.04 0.59
CA ARG A 197 -9.67 16.39 1.17
C ARG A 197 -9.41 17.42 0.08
N GLY A 198 -9.59 18.71 0.41
CA GLY A 198 -9.39 19.86 -0.49
C GLY A 198 -10.68 20.57 -0.85
N GLY A 199 -10.62 21.84 -1.25
CA GLY A 199 -11.75 22.77 -1.35
C GLY A 199 -12.88 22.41 -2.31
N GLN A 200 -12.73 21.42 -3.19
CA GLN A 200 -13.80 20.89 -4.06
C GLN A 200 -14.12 19.42 -3.82
N ALA A 201 -13.39 18.70 -2.98
CA ALA A 201 -13.63 17.27 -2.73
C ALA A 201 -15.06 17.02 -2.19
N ALA A 202 -15.61 17.96 -1.43
CA ALA A 202 -16.98 17.90 -0.94
C ALA A 202 -18.07 18.09 -2.01
N ARG A 203 -17.72 18.42 -3.26
CA ARG A 203 -18.67 18.63 -4.37
C ARG A 203 -18.70 17.48 -5.38
N LEU A 204 -17.78 16.51 -5.26
CA LEU A 204 -17.66 15.37 -6.18
C LEU A 204 -18.04 14.03 -5.53
N ALA A 205 -18.40 14.05 -4.25
CA ALA A 205 -19.00 12.94 -3.51
C ALA A 205 -20.52 13.04 -3.54
#